data_f93d3df9a33657e1d7371e3552e71e63
#
_entry.id   f93d3df9a33657e1d7371e3552e71e63
#
_cell.length_a   1.000
_cell.length_b   1.000
_cell.length_c   1.000
_cell.angle_alpha   90.00
_cell.angle_beta   90.00
_cell.angle_gamma   90.00
#
_symmetry.space_group_name_H-M   'P 1'
#
loop_
_entity.id
_entity.type
_entity.pdbx_description
1 polymer ?
#
loop_
_entity_poly.entity_id
_entity_poly.type
_entity_poly.pdbx_seq_one_letter_code
_entity_poly.pdbx_strand_id
1 'polypeptide(L)'
;MKYKAVFALLALLGVLFVVSFGQVKPATIPLDNPNDLQPRNVKTEQVSYKGKKALRVSDAAPANVPDGIQLVILKKTDFQDGVIEVDLAGEPQANAGAGARGFVGIAFRVNHDPATDAVKYECFYLRPTNGRTDDQIRRNHSTQYISHPDFPWQRLRKEFPEKYESYVDLVPGEWTKVKIEVRGDTARLYVHDSAQPVLVVNDLLQEQTKGQIALWVGAGTVAHFANLRVSK
;
A
#
# COMPACT_ATOMS: atom_id res chain seq x y z
N MET A 1 9.78 -46.47 -68.23
CA MET A 1 9.64 -46.67 -66.79
C MET A 1 9.31 -45.32 -66.17
N LYS A 2 8.09 -45.11 -65.61
CA LYS A 2 7.63 -43.87 -65.03
C LYS A 2 7.61 -44.05 -63.52
N TYR A 3 8.41 -43.30 -62.78
CA TYR A 3 8.37 -43.28 -61.32
C TYR A 3 7.36 -42.23 -60.86
N LYS A 4 6.35 -42.68 -60.13
CA LYS A 4 5.37 -41.80 -59.45
C LYS A 4 5.91 -41.53 -58.06
N ALA A 5 6.24 -40.29 -57.77
CA ALA A 5 6.58 -39.85 -56.42
C ALA A 5 5.28 -39.59 -55.62
N VAL A 6 5.12 -40.28 -54.51
CA VAL A 6 4.03 -40.09 -53.53
C VAL A 6 4.55 -39.15 -52.48
N PHE A 7 4.00 -37.91 -52.41
CA PHE A 7 4.23 -36.99 -51.31
C PHE A 7 3.25 -37.31 -50.17
N ALA A 8 3.75 -37.78 -49.04
CA ALA A 8 2.99 -37.93 -47.82
C ALA A 8 3.04 -36.60 -47.04
N LEU A 9 1.87 -35.96 -46.90
CA LEU A 9 1.68 -34.73 -46.12
C LEU A 9 1.43 -35.13 -44.68
N LEU A 10 2.41 -34.94 -43.79
CA LEU A 10 2.28 -35.10 -42.33
C LEU A 10 1.66 -33.82 -41.78
N ALA A 11 0.36 -33.86 -41.42
CA ALA A 11 -0.31 -32.80 -40.68
C ALA A 11 0.05 -32.92 -39.18
N LEU A 12 0.90 -32.02 -38.69
CA LEU A 12 1.23 -31.88 -37.27
C LEU A 12 0.11 -31.12 -36.58
N LEU A 13 -0.80 -31.80 -35.86
CA LEU A 13 -1.78 -31.17 -34.98
C LEU A 13 -1.07 -30.67 -33.75
N GLY A 14 -0.72 -29.40 -33.69
CA GLY A 14 -0.26 -28.71 -32.49
C GLY A 14 -1.43 -28.48 -31.53
N VAL A 15 -1.49 -29.24 -30.44
CA VAL A 15 -2.44 -28.97 -29.34
C VAL A 15 -1.92 -27.77 -28.54
N LEU A 16 -2.54 -26.59 -28.78
CA LEU A 16 -2.33 -25.41 -27.95
C LEU A 16 -2.98 -25.64 -26.57
N PHE A 17 -2.18 -25.95 -25.56
CA PHE A 17 -2.64 -25.88 -24.17
C PHE A 17 -2.77 -24.41 -23.79
N VAL A 18 -3.99 -23.86 -23.80
CA VAL A 18 -4.31 -22.59 -23.20
C VAL A 18 -4.37 -22.82 -21.69
N VAL A 19 -3.29 -22.52 -20.99
CA VAL A 19 -3.27 -22.47 -19.52
C VAL A 19 -4.05 -21.22 -19.12
N SER A 20 -5.34 -21.40 -18.83
CA SER A 20 -6.16 -20.34 -18.22
C SER A 20 -5.70 -20.16 -16.78
N PHE A 21 -4.89 -19.15 -16.52
CA PHE A 21 -4.66 -18.67 -15.16
C PHE A 21 -5.98 -18.08 -14.65
N GLY A 22 -6.70 -18.84 -13.85
CA GLY A 22 -7.89 -18.34 -13.17
C GLY A 22 -7.51 -17.12 -12.34
N GLN A 23 -7.98 -15.94 -12.72
CA GLN A 23 -7.83 -14.74 -11.91
C GLN A 23 -8.53 -14.98 -10.58
N VAL A 24 -7.78 -15.07 -9.50
CA VAL A 24 -8.35 -15.15 -8.15
C VAL A 24 -9.10 -13.84 -7.90
N LYS A 25 -10.42 -13.96 -7.72
CA LYS A 25 -11.27 -12.78 -7.48
C LYS A 25 -10.83 -12.10 -6.18
N PRO A 26 -10.56 -10.78 -6.20
CA PRO A 26 -10.16 -10.06 -5.01
C PRO A 26 -11.20 -10.19 -3.89
N ALA A 27 -10.76 -10.53 -2.68
CA ALA A 27 -11.60 -10.55 -1.50
C ALA A 27 -11.74 -9.13 -0.93
N THR A 28 -12.98 -8.69 -0.71
CA THR A 28 -13.24 -7.43 0.01
C THR A 28 -12.95 -7.62 1.50
N ILE A 29 -12.19 -6.71 2.07
CA ILE A 29 -11.93 -6.63 3.51
C ILE A 29 -12.86 -5.57 4.12
N PRO A 30 -13.86 -5.95 4.92
CA PRO A 30 -14.76 -5.01 5.56
C PRO A 30 -14.02 -4.10 6.55
N LEU A 31 -14.33 -2.81 6.54
CA LEU A 31 -13.77 -1.82 7.47
C LEU A 31 -14.82 -1.32 8.49
N ASP A 32 -16.01 -1.89 8.49
CA ASP A 32 -17.18 -1.44 9.26
C ASP A 32 -17.43 -2.24 10.56
N ASN A 33 -16.74 -3.35 10.76
CA ASN A 33 -16.85 -4.12 11.99
C ASN A 33 -15.74 -3.77 13.00
N PRO A 34 -16.02 -3.07 14.10
CA PRO A 34 -15.01 -2.68 15.08
C PRO A 34 -14.24 -3.85 15.70
N ASN A 35 -14.88 -5.03 15.78
CA ASN A 35 -14.24 -6.23 16.36
C ASN A 35 -13.09 -6.76 15.50
N ASP A 36 -13.07 -6.43 14.21
CA ASP A 36 -12.03 -6.84 13.26
C ASP A 36 -10.89 -5.79 13.16
N LEU A 37 -11.05 -4.66 13.82
CA LEU A 37 -10.10 -3.56 13.84
C LEU A 37 -9.35 -3.53 15.17
N GLN A 38 -8.06 -3.21 15.11
CA GLN A 38 -7.20 -2.94 16.27
C GLN A 38 -6.52 -1.58 16.10
N PRO A 39 -7.19 -0.50 16.55
CA PRO A 39 -6.58 0.84 16.52
C PRO A 39 -5.39 0.93 17.48
N ARG A 40 -4.32 1.57 17.02
CA ARG A 40 -3.13 1.90 17.81
C ARG A 40 -2.76 3.35 17.60
N ASN A 41 -2.78 4.15 18.67
CA ASN A 41 -2.50 5.59 18.65
C ASN A 41 -3.31 6.39 17.62
N VAL A 42 -4.50 5.91 17.29
CA VAL A 42 -5.45 6.56 16.38
C VAL A 42 -6.88 6.46 16.91
N LYS A 43 -7.73 7.38 16.47
CA LYS A 43 -9.19 7.30 16.60
C LYS A 43 -9.79 6.85 15.29
N THR A 44 -10.83 6.01 15.38
CA THR A 44 -11.56 5.49 14.21
C THR A 44 -13.03 5.85 14.29
N GLU A 45 -13.63 6.14 13.15
CA GLU A 45 -15.06 6.47 13.04
C GLU A 45 -15.60 6.05 11.67
N GLN A 46 -16.80 5.45 11.66
CA GLN A 46 -17.53 5.17 10.42
C GLN A 46 -18.21 6.44 9.92
N VAL A 47 -17.90 6.81 8.69
CA VAL A 47 -18.40 8.05 8.10
C VAL A 47 -18.85 7.86 6.65
N SER A 48 -19.63 8.80 6.14
CA SER A 48 -19.77 9.01 4.70
C SER A 48 -18.85 10.16 4.28
N TYR A 49 -17.87 9.87 3.43
CA TYR A 49 -16.91 10.86 2.98
C TYR A 49 -16.86 10.90 1.45
N LYS A 50 -17.15 12.07 0.87
CA LYS A 50 -17.13 12.29 -0.59
C LYS A 50 -17.77 11.14 -1.37
N GLY A 51 -19.00 10.77 -0.98
CA GLY A 51 -19.83 9.78 -1.67
C GLY A 51 -19.51 8.31 -1.38
N LYS A 52 -18.56 8.00 -0.47
CA LYS A 52 -18.23 6.62 -0.08
C LYS A 52 -18.46 6.39 1.42
N LYS A 53 -18.92 5.19 1.78
CA LYS A 53 -18.81 4.70 3.16
C LYS A 53 -17.33 4.44 3.44
N ALA A 54 -16.81 5.01 4.52
CA ALA A 54 -15.39 5.02 4.83
C ALA A 54 -15.12 4.85 6.32
N LEU A 55 -13.98 4.29 6.64
CA LEU A 55 -13.39 4.38 7.96
C LEU A 55 -12.52 5.64 8.00
N ARG A 56 -12.91 6.62 8.82
CA ARG A 56 -12.05 7.74 9.18
C ARG A 56 -11.05 7.30 10.23
N VAL A 57 -9.78 7.59 10.00
CA VAL A 57 -8.66 7.31 10.92
C VAL A 57 -7.96 8.62 11.18
N SER A 58 -7.89 9.03 12.43
CA SER A 58 -7.24 10.27 12.83
C SER A 58 -6.11 9.98 13.80
N ASP A 59 -4.95 10.60 13.59
CA ASP A 59 -3.85 10.55 14.55
C ASP A 59 -4.34 11.02 15.93
N ALA A 60 -4.04 10.23 16.93
CA ALA A 60 -4.35 10.51 18.34
C ALA A 60 -3.16 10.16 19.24
N ALA A 61 -1.97 10.00 18.64
CA ALA A 61 -0.77 9.69 19.40
C ALA A 61 -0.41 10.85 20.35
N PRO A 62 0.00 10.55 21.58
CA PRO A 62 0.67 11.54 22.43
C PRO A 62 1.94 12.07 21.74
N ALA A 63 2.31 13.31 22.04
CA ALA A 63 3.45 14.00 21.40
C ALA A 63 4.81 13.28 21.57
N ASN A 64 4.93 12.41 22.55
CA ASN A 64 6.13 11.63 22.84
C ASN A 64 6.15 10.23 22.19
N VAL A 65 5.11 9.90 21.44
CA VAL A 65 5.01 8.60 20.74
C VAL A 65 5.79 8.69 19.43
N PRO A 66 6.68 7.75 19.13
CA PRO A 66 7.42 7.72 17.87
C PRO A 66 6.48 7.65 16.65
N ASP A 67 6.90 8.27 15.56
CA ASP A 67 6.26 8.09 14.26
C ASP A 67 6.25 6.60 13.85
N GLY A 68 5.20 6.20 13.12
CA GLY A 68 5.12 4.87 12.54
C GLY A 68 4.28 3.87 13.32
N ILE A 69 3.74 4.23 14.49
CA ILE A 69 2.87 3.33 15.25
C ILE A 69 1.40 3.81 15.33
N GLN A 70 1.02 4.70 14.41
CA GLN A 70 -0.36 5.14 14.20
C GLN A 70 -1.02 4.24 13.16
N LEU A 71 -1.68 3.17 13.63
CA LEU A 71 -2.18 2.09 12.79
C LEU A 71 -3.61 1.68 13.15
N VAL A 72 -4.31 1.12 12.18
CA VAL A 72 -5.46 0.24 12.42
C VAL A 72 -5.12 -1.13 11.84
N ILE A 73 -4.74 -2.07 12.71
CA ILE A 73 -4.41 -3.44 12.29
C ILE A 73 -5.71 -4.20 11.99
N LEU A 74 -5.77 -4.86 10.84
CA LEU A 74 -6.92 -5.63 10.37
C LEU A 74 -6.75 -7.10 10.79
N LYS A 75 -7.38 -7.49 11.92
CA LYS A 75 -7.15 -8.76 12.61
C LYS A 75 -7.40 -10.01 11.76
N LYS A 76 -8.30 -9.94 10.78
CA LYS A 76 -8.68 -11.07 9.93
C LYS A 76 -7.88 -11.17 8.64
N THR A 77 -6.79 -10.44 8.52
CA THR A 77 -5.90 -10.49 7.36
C THR A 77 -4.67 -11.34 7.65
N ASP A 78 -4.20 -12.05 6.63
CA ASP A 78 -2.96 -12.84 6.64
C ASP A 78 -2.34 -12.70 5.25
N PHE A 79 -1.33 -11.83 5.12
CA PHE A 79 -0.77 -11.40 3.87
C PHE A 79 0.75 -11.61 3.85
N GLN A 80 1.23 -12.22 2.78
CA GLN A 80 2.65 -12.33 2.46
C GLN A 80 2.90 -11.74 1.08
N ASP A 81 2.22 -12.29 0.06
CA ASP A 81 2.30 -11.91 -1.34
C ASP A 81 0.90 -11.71 -1.92
N GLY A 82 0.80 -10.95 -3.01
CA GLY A 82 -0.45 -10.67 -3.69
C GLY A 82 -0.66 -9.21 -4.00
N VAL A 83 -1.90 -8.81 -4.12
CA VAL A 83 -2.30 -7.44 -4.47
C VAL A 83 -3.22 -6.87 -3.40
N ILE A 84 -2.92 -5.66 -2.96
CA ILE A 84 -3.77 -4.86 -2.07
C ILE A 84 -4.28 -3.67 -2.87
N GLU A 85 -5.59 -3.46 -2.92
CA GLU A 85 -6.22 -2.31 -3.55
C GLU A 85 -7.07 -1.56 -2.52
N VAL A 86 -7.00 -0.24 -2.52
CA VAL A 86 -7.75 0.60 -1.58
C VAL A 86 -8.00 1.98 -2.17
N ASP A 87 -9.13 2.58 -1.82
CA ASP A 87 -9.33 4.02 -1.95
C ASP A 87 -8.95 4.68 -0.62
N LEU A 88 -8.03 5.64 -0.66
CA LEU A 88 -7.62 6.39 0.51
C LEU A 88 -7.61 7.90 0.24
N ALA A 89 -7.82 8.69 1.27
CA ALA A 89 -7.72 10.14 1.23
C ALA A 89 -7.06 10.61 2.53
N GLY A 90 -6.04 11.44 2.45
CA GLY A 90 -5.32 11.95 3.62
C GLY A 90 -5.12 13.46 3.53
N GLU A 91 -5.24 14.13 4.67
CA GLU A 91 -5.01 15.56 4.82
C GLU A 91 -4.48 15.89 6.22
N PRO A 92 -3.76 16.99 6.40
CA PRO A 92 -3.39 17.43 7.73
C PRO A 92 -4.62 17.73 8.61
N GLN A 93 -4.56 17.38 9.89
CA GLN A 93 -5.53 17.86 10.88
C GLN A 93 -5.51 19.39 10.97
N ALA A 94 -6.62 20.01 11.34
CA ALA A 94 -6.73 21.47 11.43
C ALA A 94 -5.66 22.12 12.31
N ASN A 95 -5.22 21.44 13.37
CA ASN A 95 -4.21 21.92 14.31
C ASN A 95 -2.85 21.24 14.15
N ALA A 96 -2.62 20.60 13.00
CA ALA A 96 -1.35 19.92 12.76
C ALA A 96 -0.20 20.90 12.57
N GLY A 97 0.99 20.52 13.06
CA GLY A 97 2.20 21.32 12.86
C GLY A 97 2.58 21.45 11.38
N ALA A 98 3.44 22.43 11.07
CA ALA A 98 3.89 22.72 9.69
C ALA A 98 4.57 21.54 8.99
N GLY A 99 4.97 20.49 9.71
CA GLY A 99 5.53 19.25 9.18
C GLY A 99 4.49 18.26 8.64
N ALA A 100 3.21 18.40 8.98
CA ALA A 100 2.15 17.47 8.55
C ALA A 100 1.94 17.55 7.03
N ARG A 101 1.80 16.39 6.40
CA ARG A 101 1.65 16.26 4.95
C ARG A 101 0.39 15.48 4.55
N GLY A 102 -0.47 15.13 5.55
CA GLY A 102 -1.62 14.27 5.32
C GLY A 102 -1.21 12.83 5.02
N PHE A 103 -0.19 12.36 5.72
CA PHE A 103 0.44 11.06 5.50
C PHE A 103 -0.55 9.91 5.62
N VAL A 104 -0.77 9.17 4.54
CA VAL A 104 -1.75 8.08 4.47
C VAL A 104 -1.20 6.91 3.65
N GLY A 105 -1.36 5.69 4.14
CA GLY A 105 -0.79 4.53 3.46
C GLY A 105 -1.34 3.20 3.96
N ILE A 106 -0.71 2.14 3.46
CA ILE A 106 -1.01 0.75 3.83
C ILE A 106 0.28 0.10 4.30
N ALA A 107 0.24 -0.45 5.51
CA ALA A 107 1.25 -1.35 6.02
C ALA A 107 0.84 -2.80 5.74
N PHE A 108 1.80 -3.64 5.37
CA PHE A 108 1.60 -5.05 5.09
C PHE A 108 2.71 -5.87 5.76
N ARG A 109 2.49 -7.20 5.86
CA ARG A 109 3.34 -8.10 6.66
C ARG A 109 3.49 -7.59 8.09
N VAL A 110 2.39 -7.04 8.64
CA VAL A 110 2.40 -6.47 9.99
C VAL A 110 2.47 -7.59 11.01
N ASN A 111 3.51 -7.55 11.83
CA ASN A 111 3.71 -8.45 12.97
C ASN A 111 3.73 -7.61 14.25
N HIS A 112 2.82 -7.90 15.15
CA HIS A 112 2.70 -7.26 16.46
C HIS A 112 3.01 -8.27 17.55
N ASP A 113 4.02 -7.99 18.36
CA ASP A 113 4.36 -8.76 19.55
C ASP A 113 3.59 -8.19 20.76
N PRO A 114 2.59 -8.90 21.30
CA PRO A 114 1.82 -8.39 22.43
C PRO A 114 2.61 -8.34 23.74
N ALA A 115 3.73 -9.06 23.85
CA ALA A 115 4.56 -9.06 25.07
C ALA A 115 5.41 -7.79 25.20
N THR A 116 5.91 -7.29 24.07
CA THR A 116 6.80 -6.11 24.04
C THR A 116 6.10 -4.88 23.45
N ASP A 117 4.88 -5.05 22.93
CA ASP A 117 4.13 -4.07 22.16
C ASP A 117 4.84 -3.60 20.87
N ALA A 118 5.90 -4.29 20.46
CA ALA A 118 6.64 -3.99 19.25
C ALA A 118 5.84 -4.32 17.99
N VAL A 119 5.97 -3.47 16.99
CA VAL A 119 5.33 -3.67 15.66
C VAL A 119 6.41 -3.63 14.59
N LYS A 120 6.37 -4.61 13.67
CA LYS A 120 7.21 -4.64 12.47
C LYS A 120 6.32 -4.70 11.24
N TYR A 121 6.68 -3.98 10.19
CA TYR A 121 5.91 -3.96 8.93
C TYR A 121 6.68 -3.32 7.79
N GLU A 122 6.25 -3.61 6.55
CA GLU A 122 6.55 -2.86 5.33
C GLU A 122 5.41 -1.89 5.05
N CYS A 123 5.69 -0.70 4.52
CA CYS A 123 4.63 0.28 4.23
C CYS A 123 4.92 1.11 3.00
N PHE A 124 3.90 1.31 2.17
CA PHE A 124 3.84 2.43 1.23
C PHE A 124 2.88 3.49 1.73
N TYR A 125 3.31 4.73 1.67
CA TYR A 125 2.43 5.86 2.01
C TYR A 125 2.62 7.06 1.07
N LEU A 126 1.60 7.90 1.06
CA LEU A 126 1.51 9.12 0.27
C LEU A 126 1.65 10.35 1.17
N ARG A 127 2.14 11.44 0.59
CA ARG A 127 2.19 12.78 1.18
C ARG A 127 1.36 13.76 0.35
N PRO A 128 0.02 13.78 0.51
CA PRO A 128 -0.86 14.54 -0.38
C PRO A 128 -0.50 16.02 -0.54
N THR A 129 -0.03 16.71 0.51
CA THR A 129 0.37 18.12 0.38
C THR A 129 1.65 18.32 -0.46
N ASN A 130 2.38 17.26 -0.77
CA ASN A 130 3.56 17.35 -1.62
C ASN A 130 3.22 17.26 -3.12
N GLY A 131 2.06 16.70 -3.49
CA GLY A 131 1.70 16.41 -4.88
C GLY A 131 1.68 17.63 -5.80
N ARG A 132 1.23 18.79 -5.28
CA ARG A 132 1.07 20.04 -6.07
C ARG A 132 1.75 21.25 -5.46
N THR A 133 2.77 21.04 -4.62
CA THR A 133 3.60 22.17 -4.11
C THR A 133 4.51 22.71 -5.20
N ASP A 134 4.88 24.00 -5.14
CA ASP A 134 5.85 24.63 -6.05
C ASP A 134 7.32 24.26 -5.71
N ASP A 135 7.54 23.58 -4.60
CA ASP A 135 8.85 23.04 -4.22
C ASP A 135 9.09 21.69 -4.91
N GLN A 136 9.97 21.65 -5.90
CA GLN A 136 10.24 20.44 -6.69
C GLN A 136 10.83 19.31 -5.84
N ILE A 137 11.65 19.60 -4.84
CA ILE A 137 12.21 18.56 -3.96
C ILE A 137 11.09 17.91 -3.16
N ARG A 138 10.18 18.70 -2.62
CA ARG A 138 9.00 18.16 -1.92
C ARG A 138 8.10 17.34 -2.85
N ARG A 139 7.90 17.81 -4.11
CA ARG A 139 7.12 17.05 -5.10
C ARG A 139 7.69 15.66 -5.33
N ASN A 140 9.00 15.55 -5.50
CA ASN A 140 9.70 14.28 -5.71
C ASN A 140 9.48 13.27 -4.56
N HIS A 141 9.09 13.77 -3.39
CA HIS A 141 8.81 12.99 -2.19
C HIS A 141 7.30 12.84 -1.92
N SER A 142 6.44 12.74 -2.93
CA SER A 142 4.99 12.55 -2.72
C SER A 142 4.59 11.11 -2.41
N THR A 143 5.43 10.13 -2.76
CA THR A 143 5.29 8.73 -2.32
C THR A 143 6.51 8.29 -1.51
N GLN A 144 6.34 7.30 -0.65
CA GLN A 144 7.42 6.75 0.16
C GLN A 144 7.18 5.28 0.49
N TYR A 145 8.25 4.49 0.46
CA TYR A 145 8.35 3.20 1.12
C TYR A 145 9.14 3.33 2.41
N ILE A 146 8.75 2.57 3.43
CA ILE A 146 9.50 2.37 4.68
C ILE A 146 9.38 0.94 5.16
N SER A 147 10.35 0.50 5.99
CA SER A 147 10.32 -0.74 6.74
C SER A 147 10.51 -0.44 8.22
N HIS A 148 9.45 -0.62 8.99
CA HIS A 148 9.43 -0.24 10.42
C HIS A 148 9.85 -1.42 11.30
N PRO A 149 10.65 -1.19 12.34
CA PRO A 149 11.17 0.09 12.84
C PRO A 149 12.52 0.52 12.24
N ASP A 150 13.24 -0.39 11.57
CA ASP A 150 14.68 -0.25 11.33
C ASP A 150 15.02 0.72 10.20
N PHE A 151 14.12 0.91 9.25
CA PHE A 151 14.33 1.75 8.07
C PHE A 151 13.24 2.83 7.94
N PRO A 152 13.21 3.82 8.84
CA PRO A 152 12.32 4.98 8.70
C PRO A 152 12.77 5.87 7.53
N TRP A 153 11.88 6.73 7.04
CA TRP A 153 12.13 7.55 5.85
C TRP A 153 13.41 8.41 5.95
N GLN A 154 13.77 8.89 7.15
CA GLN A 154 14.98 9.69 7.36
C GLN A 154 16.25 8.88 7.05
N ARG A 155 16.29 7.64 7.52
CA ARG A 155 17.39 6.73 7.27
C ARG A 155 17.47 6.36 5.79
N LEU A 156 16.32 5.98 5.20
CA LEU A 156 16.25 5.60 3.79
C LEU A 156 16.72 6.73 2.88
N ARG A 157 16.27 7.96 3.12
CA ARG A 157 16.67 9.12 2.32
C ARG A 157 18.17 9.42 2.45
N LYS A 158 18.75 9.22 3.63
CA LYS A 158 20.18 9.44 3.87
C LYS A 158 21.06 8.35 3.25
N GLU A 159 20.67 7.08 3.40
CA GLU A 159 21.49 5.95 2.99
C GLU A 159 21.25 5.54 1.52
N PHE A 160 20.05 5.78 1.01
CA PHE A 160 19.60 5.40 -0.32
C PHE A 160 18.79 6.55 -0.97
N PRO A 161 19.41 7.70 -1.27
CA PRO A 161 18.71 8.86 -1.80
C PRO A 161 17.91 8.51 -3.06
N GLU A 162 16.67 9.00 -3.12
CA GLU A 162 15.72 8.85 -4.24
C GLU A 162 15.25 7.41 -4.56
N LYS A 163 15.80 6.39 -3.90
CA LYS A 163 15.49 4.99 -4.21
C LYS A 163 14.09 4.55 -3.77
N TYR A 164 13.61 5.07 -2.64
CA TYR A 164 12.37 4.64 -2.00
C TYR A 164 11.30 5.73 -1.96
N GLU A 165 11.44 6.71 -2.81
CA GLU A 165 10.54 7.86 -2.97
C GLU A 165 10.30 8.14 -4.44
N SER A 166 9.15 8.71 -4.78
CA SER A 166 8.91 9.21 -6.14
C SER A 166 7.78 10.25 -6.15
N TYR A 167 7.61 10.88 -7.31
CA TYR A 167 6.53 11.82 -7.55
C TYR A 167 5.25 11.11 -7.99
N VAL A 168 4.13 11.61 -7.49
CA VAL A 168 2.79 11.40 -8.05
C VAL A 168 1.92 12.62 -7.76
N ASP A 169 1.01 12.95 -8.68
CA ASP A 169 0.04 14.03 -8.46
C ASP A 169 -0.95 13.63 -7.36
N LEU A 170 -1.09 14.48 -6.33
CA LEU A 170 -1.96 14.23 -5.18
C LEU A 170 -2.64 15.53 -4.76
N VAL A 171 -3.86 15.40 -4.24
CA VAL A 171 -4.61 16.50 -3.65
C VAL A 171 -5.01 16.11 -2.23
N PRO A 172 -4.71 16.93 -1.20
CA PRO A 172 -5.14 16.66 0.17
C PRO A 172 -6.64 16.47 0.27
N GLY A 173 -7.07 15.43 0.99
CA GLY A 173 -8.48 15.12 1.21
C GLY A 173 -9.24 14.59 -0.03
N GLU A 174 -8.60 14.41 -1.18
CA GLU A 174 -9.24 13.77 -2.34
C GLU A 174 -9.00 12.28 -2.37
N TRP A 175 -10.00 11.52 -2.89
CA TRP A 175 -9.85 10.09 -3.05
C TRP A 175 -8.75 9.74 -4.04
N THR A 176 -7.81 8.94 -3.57
CA THR A 176 -6.71 8.39 -4.35
C THR A 176 -6.86 6.87 -4.38
N LYS A 177 -6.94 6.28 -5.56
CA LYS A 177 -6.86 4.83 -5.71
C LYS A 177 -5.41 4.39 -5.61
N VAL A 178 -5.18 3.40 -4.77
CA VAL A 178 -3.87 2.79 -4.55
C VAL A 178 -3.95 1.29 -4.81
N LYS A 179 -2.97 0.78 -5.55
CA LYS A 179 -2.73 -0.65 -5.69
C LYS A 179 -1.27 -0.95 -5.33
N ILE A 180 -1.07 -1.95 -4.49
CA ILE A 180 0.25 -2.44 -4.09
C ILE A 180 0.35 -3.90 -4.52
N GLU A 181 1.32 -4.21 -5.36
CA GLU A 181 1.67 -5.59 -5.75
C GLU A 181 2.90 -6.00 -4.96
N VAL A 182 2.84 -7.14 -4.25
CA VAL A 182 3.94 -7.69 -3.46
C VAL A 182 4.25 -9.09 -3.94
N ARG A 183 5.51 -9.37 -4.21
CA ARG A 183 5.98 -10.68 -4.63
C ARG A 183 7.39 -10.94 -4.12
N GLY A 184 7.52 -11.83 -3.16
CA GLY A 184 8.80 -12.12 -2.52
C GLY A 184 9.40 -10.87 -1.86
N ASP A 185 10.56 -10.46 -2.29
CA ASP A 185 11.29 -9.26 -1.85
C ASP A 185 11.03 -8.01 -2.72
N THR A 186 10.06 -8.09 -3.62
CA THR A 186 9.74 -6.97 -4.51
C THR A 186 8.34 -6.44 -4.25
N ALA A 187 8.16 -5.13 -4.40
CA ALA A 187 6.85 -4.50 -4.35
C ALA A 187 6.74 -3.33 -5.34
N ARG A 188 5.52 -3.08 -5.81
CA ARG A 188 5.19 -2.01 -6.75
C ARG A 188 3.98 -1.25 -6.28
N LEU A 189 4.10 0.07 -6.23
CA LEU A 189 3.01 0.98 -5.90
C LEU A 189 2.44 1.58 -7.18
N TYR A 190 1.14 1.46 -7.37
CA TYR A 190 0.38 2.12 -8.44
C TYR A 190 -0.61 3.11 -7.80
N VAL A 191 -0.79 4.26 -8.43
CA VAL A 191 -1.69 5.32 -7.97
C VAL A 191 -2.53 5.81 -9.14
N HIS A 192 -3.79 6.15 -8.89
CA HIS A 192 -4.74 6.66 -9.90
C HIS A 192 -5.00 5.72 -11.08
N ASP A 193 -5.06 4.40 -10.84
CA ASP A 193 -5.24 3.38 -11.88
C ASP A 193 -4.14 3.44 -12.99
N SER A 194 -2.95 3.95 -12.66
CA SER A 194 -1.84 4.04 -13.62
C SER A 194 -1.44 2.65 -14.13
N ALA A 195 -1.13 2.56 -15.43
CA ALA A 195 -0.67 1.32 -16.05
C ALA A 195 0.76 0.94 -15.61
N GLN A 196 1.55 1.92 -15.20
CA GLN A 196 2.91 1.72 -14.71
C GLN A 196 2.99 2.05 -13.22
N PRO A 197 3.85 1.35 -12.45
CA PRO A 197 4.05 1.68 -11.05
C PRO A 197 4.68 3.06 -10.90
N VAL A 198 4.25 3.82 -9.91
CA VAL A 198 4.83 5.11 -9.55
C VAL A 198 6.05 4.96 -8.64
N LEU A 199 6.15 3.84 -7.92
CA LEU A 199 7.32 3.50 -7.12
C LEU A 199 7.59 2.00 -7.23
N VAL A 200 8.85 1.63 -7.46
CA VAL A 200 9.33 0.25 -7.58
C VAL A 200 10.34 -0.01 -6.47
N VAL A 201 10.08 -1.02 -5.65
CA VAL A 201 11.00 -1.52 -4.62
C VAL A 201 11.36 -2.96 -4.99
N ASN A 202 12.63 -3.22 -5.26
CA ASN A 202 13.13 -4.55 -5.65
C ASN A 202 13.88 -5.26 -4.51
N ASP A 203 13.84 -4.70 -3.33
CA ASP A 203 14.55 -5.15 -2.14
C ASP A 203 13.80 -4.72 -0.89
N LEU A 204 12.64 -5.33 -0.63
CA LEU A 204 11.94 -5.17 0.63
C LEU A 204 12.87 -5.51 1.80
N LEU A 205 12.87 -4.67 2.84
CA LEU A 205 13.94 -4.65 3.85
C LEU A 205 13.66 -5.53 5.08
N GLN A 206 12.46 -6.15 5.15
CA GLN A 206 12.17 -7.18 6.15
C GLN A 206 12.15 -8.56 5.53
N GLU A 207 12.30 -9.58 6.37
CA GLU A 207 12.13 -10.97 5.98
C GLU A 207 10.74 -11.20 5.37
N GLN A 208 10.67 -12.12 4.42
CA GLN A 208 9.44 -12.52 3.74
C GLN A 208 8.50 -13.31 4.65
N THR A 209 8.00 -12.67 5.70
CA THR A 209 7.07 -13.28 6.65
C THR A 209 5.62 -12.98 6.29
N LYS A 210 4.72 -13.85 6.70
CA LYS A 210 3.30 -13.53 6.73
C LYS A 210 3.00 -12.57 7.87
N GLY A 211 2.02 -11.71 7.67
CA GLY A 211 1.54 -10.81 8.69
C GLY A 211 0.21 -10.18 8.33
N GLN A 212 -0.28 -9.32 9.17
CA GLN A 212 -1.54 -8.62 8.95
C GLN A 212 -1.34 -7.44 7.99
N ILE A 213 -2.46 -6.88 7.53
CA ILE A 213 -2.51 -5.58 6.83
C ILE A 213 -2.95 -4.54 7.86
N ALA A 214 -2.42 -3.33 7.75
CA ALA A 214 -2.89 -2.22 8.55
C ALA A 214 -3.11 -0.95 7.70
N LEU A 215 -4.11 -0.17 8.09
CA LEU A 215 -4.29 1.20 7.62
C LEU A 215 -3.30 2.07 8.38
N TRP A 216 -2.46 2.79 7.67
CA TRP A 216 -1.38 3.58 8.25
C TRP A 216 -1.64 5.07 8.08
N VAL A 217 -1.40 5.85 9.14
CA VAL A 217 -1.40 7.31 9.08
C VAL A 217 -0.16 7.86 9.78
N GLY A 218 0.34 9.00 9.33
CA GLY A 218 1.42 9.68 10.03
C GLY A 218 0.92 10.75 10.97
N ALA A 219 1.86 11.33 11.72
CA ALA A 219 1.57 12.36 12.71
C ALA A 219 0.79 13.55 12.13
N GLY A 220 -0.21 14.01 12.87
CA GLY A 220 -1.06 15.15 12.53
C GLY A 220 -1.97 14.92 11.32
N THR A 221 -2.32 13.66 11.00
CA THR A 221 -3.14 13.31 9.83
C THR A 221 -4.56 12.92 10.23
N VAL A 222 -5.53 13.34 9.41
CA VAL A 222 -6.83 12.69 9.28
C VAL A 222 -6.91 12.03 7.91
N ALA A 223 -7.31 10.76 7.89
CA ALA A 223 -7.42 9.98 6.67
C ALA A 223 -8.75 9.23 6.60
N HIS A 224 -9.13 8.86 5.38
CA HIS A 224 -10.33 8.07 5.09
C HIS A 224 -9.92 6.88 4.22
N PHE A 225 -10.47 5.69 4.52
CA PHE A 225 -10.19 4.45 3.81
C PHE A 225 -11.51 3.79 3.39
N ALA A 226 -11.57 3.32 2.14
CA ALA A 226 -12.73 2.64 1.57
C ALA A 226 -12.29 1.57 0.57
N ASN A 227 -13.20 0.66 0.23
CA ASN A 227 -13.05 -0.32 -0.86
C ASN A 227 -11.76 -1.16 -0.79
N LEU A 228 -11.30 -1.51 0.42
CA LEU A 228 -10.13 -2.36 0.58
C LEU A 228 -10.40 -3.77 0.03
N ARG A 229 -9.54 -4.21 -0.85
CA ARG A 229 -9.58 -5.54 -1.47
C ARG A 229 -8.18 -6.16 -1.46
N VAL A 230 -8.15 -7.49 -1.34
CA VAL A 230 -6.91 -8.27 -1.35
C VAL A 230 -7.07 -9.48 -2.25
N SER A 231 -6.09 -9.76 -3.08
CA SER A 231 -5.96 -11.01 -3.84
C SER A 231 -4.57 -11.61 -3.60
N LYS A 232 -4.49 -12.94 -3.64
CA LYS A 232 -3.25 -13.72 -3.49
C LYS A 232 -2.88 -14.37 -4.80
#